data_68c77cca23db6086c900083c1ec4c323
#
_entry.id   68c77cca23db6086c900083c1ec4c323
#
_cell.length_a   1.000
_cell.length_b   1.000
_cell.length_c   1.000
_cell.angle_alpha   90.00
_cell.angle_beta   90.00
_cell.angle_gamma   90.00
#
_symmetry.space_group_name_H-M   'P 1'
#
loop_
_entity.id
_entity.type
_entity.pdbx_description
1 polymer ?
#
loop_
_entity_poly.entity_id
_entity_poly.type
_entity_poly.pdbx_seq_one_letter_code
_entity_poly.pdbx_strand_id
1 'polypeptide(L)'
;HMRNGNNQKYEHAFQVGLMGIDLASEGPISKKQGSSYLFNYRLSTTSLASGGQSNLKYQDLSFKLNFPTKKAGTFSIWGLGLIDRNKADAEERAKWETQADRQSAENKIEKLVGGITHKYFIDENTYLRSSLSATYSKDRISADQETLDGQSIHVGDIQNRKWDILFNSYINKKFNSKHTNRSGIAITGLNYDLDYKVSPNFGLDRPMEQISKGNGKSMVLSAFSSSVIDISHHVTASIGITTQYFALNENWSVEPRLALKWEPVDNHSF
;
A
#
# COMPACT_ATOMS: atom_id res chain seq x y z
N HIS A 1 -5.31 -4.40 7.62
CA HIS A 1 -6.06 -5.64 7.35
C HIS A 1 -7.52 -5.29 7.07
N MET A 2 -8.01 -5.50 5.85
CA MET A 2 -9.44 -5.28 5.52
C MET A 2 -10.30 -6.36 6.20
N ARG A 3 -11.38 -5.94 6.89
CA ARG A 3 -12.40 -6.85 7.41
C ARG A 3 -13.18 -7.52 6.29
N ASN A 4 -13.91 -8.56 6.57
CA ASN A 4 -14.89 -9.11 5.64
C ASN A 4 -16.15 -8.26 5.67
N GLY A 5 -16.90 -8.24 4.57
CA GLY A 5 -18.23 -7.64 4.51
C GLY A 5 -19.25 -8.43 5.33
N ASN A 6 -20.36 -7.79 5.63
CA ASN A 6 -21.48 -8.42 6.34
C ASN A 6 -22.07 -9.55 5.47
N ASN A 7 -22.16 -10.77 6.00
CA ASN A 7 -22.71 -11.92 5.29
C ASN A 7 -24.19 -12.18 5.55
N GLN A 8 -24.86 -11.32 6.36
CA GLN A 8 -26.27 -11.48 6.74
C GLN A 8 -27.17 -10.40 6.15
N LYS A 9 -26.70 -9.14 6.13
CA LYS A 9 -27.47 -7.97 5.69
C LYS A 9 -26.67 -7.14 4.71
N TYR A 10 -27.41 -6.44 3.84
CA TYR A 10 -26.84 -5.35 3.05
C TYR A 10 -26.78 -4.10 3.89
N GLU A 11 -25.65 -3.43 3.85
CA GLU A 11 -25.41 -2.17 4.54
C GLU A 11 -24.76 -1.20 3.56
N HIS A 12 -25.29 0.02 3.53
CA HIS A 12 -24.80 1.07 2.63
C HIS A 12 -24.59 2.33 3.44
N ALA A 13 -23.49 3.01 3.19
CA ALA A 13 -23.22 4.31 3.76
C ALA A 13 -22.87 5.30 2.64
N PHE A 14 -23.41 6.50 2.76
CA PHE A 14 -23.12 7.62 1.90
C PHE A 14 -22.79 8.82 2.79
N GLN A 15 -21.64 9.42 2.56
CA GLN A 15 -21.20 10.60 3.30
C GLN A 15 -20.76 11.67 2.31
N VAL A 16 -21.18 12.91 2.56
CA VAL A 16 -20.71 14.10 1.85
C VAL A 16 -20.12 15.05 2.86
N GLY A 17 -18.92 15.53 2.60
CA GLY A 17 -18.21 16.48 3.46
C GLY A 17 -17.34 17.44 2.64
N LEU A 18 -16.74 18.41 3.31
CA LEU A 18 -15.84 19.38 2.69
C LEU A 18 -14.60 18.71 2.07
N MET A 19 -14.18 17.56 2.62
CA MET A 19 -12.98 16.84 2.19
C MET A 19 -13.27 15.78 1.12
N GLY A 20 -14.52 15.37 0.95
CA GLY A 20 -14.84 14.33 0.01
C GLY A 20 -16.26 13.77 0.07
N ILE A 21 -16.52 12.90 -0.88
CA ILE A 21 -17.69 12.04 -0.96
C ILE A 21 -17.22 10.61 -0.72
N ASP A 22 -17.87 9.93 0.23
CA ASP A 22 -17.65 8.53 0.54
C ASP A 22 -18.88 7.69 0.19
N LEU A 23 -18.63 6.57 -0.50
CA LEU A 23 -19.62 5.55 -0.81
C LEU A 23 -19.12 4.21 -0.26
N ALA A 24 -19.84 3.63 0.66
CA ALA A 24 -19.54 2.29 1.17
C ALA A 24 -20.74 1.36 0.98
N SER A 25 -20.45 0.12 0.64
CA SER A 25 -21.46 -0.91 0.47
C SER A 25 -20.89 -2.25 0.89
N GLU A 26 -21.65 -2.99 1.65
CA GLU A 26 -21.32 -4.36 2.01
C GLU A 26 -22.57 -5.23 2.09
N GLY A 27 -22.39 -6.53 1.94
CA GLY A 27 -23.51 -7.44 2.03
C GLY A 27 -23.17 -8.88 1.61
N PRO A 28 -24.15 -9.77 1.73
CA PRO A 28 -24.00 -11.15 1.30
C PRO A 28 -23.98 -11.25 -0.23
N ILE A 29 -22.99 -12.01 -0.77
CA ILE A 29 -23.05 -12.55 -2.13
C ILE A 29 -23.94 -13.79 -2.13
N SER A 30 -23.78 -14.65 -1.11
CA SER A 30 -24.64 -15.80 -0.86
C SER A 30 -24.77 -16.04 0.64
N LYS A 31 -25.98 -15.83 1.18
CA LYS A 31 -26.27 -16.12 2.60
C LYS A 31 -26.06 -17.59 2.93
N LYS A 32 -26.44 -18.50 2.01
CA LYS A 32 -26.32 -19.95 2.19
C LYS A 32 -24.86 -20.41 2.34
N GLN A 33 -23.94 -19.76 1.64
CA GLN A 33 -22.52 -20.08 1.68
C GLN A 33 -21.74 -19.16 2.64
N GLY A 34 -22.37 -18.10 3.18
CA GLY A 34 -21.73 -17.11 4.02
C GLY A 34 -20.74 -16.21 3.28
N SER A 35 -20.83 -16.16 1.95
CA SER A 35 -19.96 -15.29 1.14
C SER A 35 -20.45 -13.86 1.16
N SER A 36 -19.51 -12.91 1.16
CA SER A 36 -19.80 -11.50 1.32
C SER A 36 -18.87 -10.62 0.50
N TYR A 37 -19.32 -9.39 0.24
CA TYR A 37 -18.52 -8.33 -0.34
C TYR A 37 -18.44 -7.13 0.60
N LEU A 38 -17.36 -6.39 0.46
CA LEU A 38 -17.13 -5.06 1.01
C LEU A 38 -16.59 -4.20 -0.12
N PHE A 39 -17.11 -3.00 -0.25
CA PHE A 39 -16.71 -2.02 -1.25
C PHE A 39 -16.71 -0.63 -0.61
N ASN A 40 -15.70 0.16 -0.90
CA ASN A 40 -15.63 1.56 -0.50
C ASN A 40 -14.99 2.36 -1.64
N TYR A 41 -15.61 3.48 -1.98
CA TYR A 41 -15.08 4.45 -2.94
C TYR A 41 -15.13 5.85 -2.36
N ARG A 42 -14.04 6.57 -2.52
CA ARG A 42 -13.86 7.93 -2.03
C ARG A 42 -13.40 8.86 -3.14
N LEU A 43 -13.99 10.05 -3.19
CA LEU A 43 -13.67 11.10 -4.13
C LEU A 43 -13.46 12.42 -3.38
N SER A 44 -12.34 13.10 -3.62
CA SER A 44 -12.05 14.42 -3.05
C SER A 44 -12.98 15.49 -3.62
N THR A 45 -13.51 16.34 -2.74
CA THR A 45 -14.25 17.57 -3.08
C THR A 45 -13.50 18.85 -2.67
N THR A 46 -12.24 18.74 -2.29
CA THR A 46 -11.43 19.88 -1.80
C THR A 46 -11.35 21.03 -2.80
N SER A 47 -11.25 20.72 -4.10
CA SER A 47 -11.26 21.73 -5.17
C SER A 47 -12.58 22.51 -5.25
N LEU A 48 -13.72 21.84 -5.02
CA LEU A 48 -15.03 22.49 -4.97
C LEU A 48 -15.20 23.34 -3.71
N ALA A 49 -14.79 22.80 -2.56
CA ALA A 49 -14.90 23.46 -1.26
C ALA A 49 -14.03 24.73 -1.15
N SER A 50 -12.89 24.77 -1.85
CA SER A 50 -11.99 25.92 -1.89
C SER A 50 -12.31 26.95 -2.97
N GLY A 51 -13.45 26.80 -3.66
CA GLY A 51 -13.80 27.69 -4.78
C GLY A 51 -12.85 27.58 -5.99
N GLY A 52 -12.24 26.41 -6.17
CA GLY A 52 -11.26 26.14 -7.23
C GLY A 52 -9.80 26.48 -6.88
N GLN A 53 -9.53 27.00 -5.68
CA GLN A 53 -8.17 27.37 -5.26
C GLN A 53 -7.30 26.13 -4.93
N SER A 54 -7.92 25.02 -4.52
CA SER A 54 -7.19 23.76 -4.28
C SER A 54 -7.15 22.92 -5.54
N ASN A 55 -5.95 22.60 -5.98
CA ASN A 55 -5.69 21.71 -7.13
C ASN A 55 -5.50 20.24 -6.73
N LEU A 56 -5.78 19.91 -5.46
CA LEU A 56 -5.71 18.55 -4.95
C LEU A 56 -6.95 17.76 -5.35
N LYS A 57 -6.75 16.69 -6.10
CA LYS A 57 -7.79 15.76 -6.54
C LYS A 57 -7.34 14.35 -6.24
N TYR A 58 -8.00 13.69 -5.31
CA TYR A 58 -7.75 12.27 -5.05
C TYR A 58 -9.03 11.45 -5.19
N GLN A 59 -8.86 10.22 -5.56
CA GLN A 59 -9.90 9.20 -5.50
C GLN A 59 -9.28 7.87 -5.12
N ASP A 60 -9.98 7.13 -4.31
CA ASP A 60 -9.58 5.79 -3.93
C ASP A 60 -10.76 4.82 -3.94
N LEU A 61 -10.41 3.57 -4.22
CA LEU A 61 -11.31 2.45 -4.27
C LEU A 61 -10.71 1.32 -3.44
N SER A 62 -11.51 0.71 -2.58
CA SER A 62 -11.14 -0.54 -1.94
C SER A 62 -12.28 -1.54 -2.00
N PHE A 63 -11.95 -2.81 -2.16
CA PHE A 63 -12.93 -3.88 -2.13
C PHE A 63 -12.36 -5.16 -1.53
N LYS A 64 -13.25 -5.98 -1.01
CA LYS A 64 -12.94 -7.34 -0.58
C LYS A 64 -14.14 -8.26 -0.81
N LEU A 65 -13.87 -9.37 -1.48
CA LEU A 65 -14.80 -10.48 -1.66
C LEU A 65 -14.34 -11.64 -0.78
N ASN A 66 -15.25 -12.27 -0.08
CA ASN A 66 -14.95 -13.38 0.82
C ASN A 66 -15.82 -14.58 0.48
N PHE A 67 -15.18 -15.73 0.24
CA PHE A 67 -15.80 -16.96 -0.21
C PHE A 67 -15.41 -18.13 0.71
N PRO A 68 -16.11 -18.33 1.83
CA PRO A 68 -15.92 -19.53 2.62
C PRO A 68 -16.47 -20.75 1.88
N THR A 69 -15.74 -21.85 1.95
CA THR A 69 -16.13 -23.12 1.36
C THR A 69 -16.27 -24.20 2.44
N LYS A 70 -17.01 -25.26 2.17
CA LYS A 70 -17.22 -26.33 3.15
C LYS A 70 -15.98 -27.18 3.41
N LYS A 71 -15.11 -27.39 2.40
CA LYS A 71 -13.99 -28.32 2.48
C LYS A 71 -12.64 -27.72 2.13
N ALA A 72 -12.62 -26.70 1.27
CA ALA A 72 -11.38 -26.11 0.74
C ALA A 72 -10.94 -24.85 1.49
N GLY A 73 -11.53 -24.53 2.65
CA GLY A 73 -11.22 -23.34 3.43
C GLY A 73 -11.88 -22.08 2.87
N THR A 74 -11.26 -20.93 3.10
CA THR A 74 -11.80 -19.61 2.74
C THR A 74 -10.89 -18.92 1.73
N PHE A 75 -11.46 -18.51 0.60
CA PHE A 75 -10.80 -17.66 -0.38
C PHE A 75 -11.25 -16.22 -0.21
N SER A 76 -10.34 -15.29 -0.39
CA SER A 76 -10.67 -13.85 -0.42
C SER A 76 -9.93 -13.20 -1.58
N ILE A 77 -10.65 -12.34 -2.33
CA ILE A 77 -10.09 -11.47 -3.35
C ILE A 77 -10.22 -10.05 -2.83
N TRP A 78 -9.17 -9.26 -2.94
CA TRP A 78 -9.17 -7.92 -2.41
C TRP A 78 -8.32 -6.99 -3.27
N GLY A 79 -8.65 -5.72 -3.22
CA GLY A 79 -7.90 -4.70 -3.93
C GLY A 79 -8.08 -3.31 -3.32
N LEU A 80 -7.10 -2.47 -3.58
CA LEU A 80 -7.08 -1.05 -3.24
C LEU A 80 -6.41 -0.31 -4.38
N GLY A 81 -7.07 0.74 -4.87
CA GLY A 81 -6.53 1.66 -5.87
C GLY A 81 -6.61 3.09 -5.39
N LEU A 82 -5.61 3.88 -5.72
CA LEU A 82 -5.51 5.31 -5.43
C LEU A 82 -5.02 6.04 -6.67
N ILE A 83 -5.69 7.13 -7.00
CA ILE A 83 -5.20 8.14 -7.94
C ILE A 83 -5.20 9.46 -7.20
N ASP A 84 -4.04 10.10 -7.16
CA ASP A 84 -3.85 11.42 -6.57
C ASP A 84 -3.22 12.34 -7.62
N ARG A 85 -3.75 13.54 -7.73
CA ARG A 85 -3.25 14.58 -8.62
C ARG A 85 -3.20 15.89 -7.86
N ASN A 86 -2.01 16.44 -7.78
CA ASN A 86 -1.77 17.74 -7.20
C ASN A 86 -1.10 18.63 -8.24
N LYS A 87 -1.67 19.80 -8.48
CA LYS A 87 -1.14 20.79 -9.39
C LYS A 87 -0.82 22.07 -8.62
N ALA A 88 0.39 22.55 -8.73
CA ALA A 88 0.80 23.88 -8.32
C ALA A 88 0.96 24.74 -9.57
N ASP A 89 0.22 25.82 -9.66
CA ASP A 89 0.36 26.78 -10.75
C ASP A 89 1.39 27.85 -10.37
N ALA A 90 2.03 28.45 -11.36
CA ALA A 90 2.86 29.63 -11.15
C ALA A 90 2.04 30.76 -10.50
N GLU A 91 2.71 31.59 -9.71
CA GLU A 91 2.09 32.80 -9.15
C GLU A 91 1.68 33.80 -10.24
N GLU A 92 0.76 34.70 -9.91
CA GLU A 92 0.41 35.82 -10.78
C GLU A 92 1.65 36.65 -11.09
N ARG A 93 1.86 37.05 -12.34
CA ARG A 93 3.06 37.76 -12.80
C ARG A 93 3.42 39.00 -11.96
N ALA A 94 2.42 39.66 -11.42
CA ALA A 94 2.63 40.83 -10.55
C ALA A 94 3.27 40.51 -9.19
N LYS A 95 3.29 39.24 -8.82
CA LYS A 95 3.84 38.72 -7.54
C LYS A 95 5.17 38.02 -7.71
N TRP A 96 5.76 37.99 -8.91
CA TRP A 96 7.01 37.29 -9.15
C TRP A 96 8.17 38.02 -8.51
N GLU A 97 8.79 37.44 -7.54
CA GLU A 97 10.01 37.90 -6.87
C GLU A 97 11.18 36.95 -7.14
N THR A 98 10.87 35.65 -7.26
CA THR A 98 11.85 34.57 -7.39
C THR A 98 11.58 33.71 -8.64
N GLN A 99 12.52 32.85 -8.98
CA GLN A 99 12.32 31.85 -10.01
C GLN A 99 11.22 30.86 -9.65
N ALA A 100 11.08 30.53 -8.37
CA ALA A 100 10.08 29.58 -7.90
C ALA A 100 8.64 30.08 -8.15
N ASP A 101 8.39 31.38 -8.07
CA ASP A 101 7.07 31.97 -8.30
C ASP A 101 6.57 31.77 -9.74
N ARG A 102 7.49 31.52 -10.66
CA ARG A 102 7.24 31.28 -12.09
C ARG A 102 7.18 29.80 -12.45
N GLN A 103 7.24 28.91 -11.46
CA GLN A 103 7.18 27.47 -11.69
C GLN A 103 5.76 26.94 -11.51
N SER A 104 5.34 26.11 -12.44
CA SER A 104 4.17 25.25 -12.27
C SER A 104 4.62 23.79 -12.25
N ALA A 105 3.96 22.97 -11.43
CA ALA A 105 4.26 21.57 -11.35
C ALA A 105 2.97 20.75 -11.17
N GLU A 106 2.92 19.63 -11.86
CA GLU A 106 1.87 18.63 -11.68
C GLU A 106 2.49 17.34 -11.14
N ASN A 107 2.02 16.89 -9.99
CA ASN A 107 2.36 15.59 -9.43
C ASN A 107 1.16 14.67 -9.56
N LYS A 108 1.35 13.52 -10.23
CA LYS A 108 0.34 12.49 -10.39
C LYS A 108 0.85 11.18 -9.82
N ILE A 109 0.10 10.62 -8.86
CA ILE A 109 0.38 9.36 -8.20
C ILE A 109 -0.73 8.37 -8.52
N GLU A 110 -0.36 7.23 -9.05
CA GLU A 110 -1.25 6.09 -9.31
C GLU A 110 -0.72 4.90 -8.52
N LYS A 111 -1.54 4.34 -7.61
CA LYS A 111 -1.18 3.16 -6.84
C LYS A 111 -2.30 2.14 -6.89
N LEU A 112 -1.92 0.90 -7.14
CA LEU A 112 -2.83 -0.24 -7.15
C LEU A 112 -2.19 -1.38 -6.40
N VAL A 113 -2.93 -2.01 -5.52
CA VAL A 113 -2.56 -3.25 -4.86
C VAL A 113 -3.76 -4.19 -4.84
N GLY A 114 -3.53 -5.45 -5.14
CA GLY A 114 -4.60 -6.43 -5.08
C GLY A 114 -4.05 -7.83 -4.97
N GLY A 115 -4.90 -8.75 -4.57
CA GLY A 115 -4.46 -10.13 -4.41
C GLY A 115 -5.57 -11.09 -4.02
N ILE A 116 -5.14 -12.33 -3.94
CA ILE A 116 -5.97 -13.47 -3.51
C ILE A 116 -5.34 -14.02 -2.25
N THR A 117 -6.15 -14.32 -1.26
CA THR A 117 -5.74 -15.00 -0.03
C THR A 117 -6.55 -16.28 0.14
N HIS A 118 -5.88 -17.35 0.48
CA HIS A 118 -6.49 -18.62 0.86
C HIS A 118 -6.14 -18.94 2.31
N LYS A 119 -7.13 -19.31 3.12
CA LYS A 119 -6.95 -19.80 4.48
C LYS A 119 -7.59 -21.17 4.61
N TYR A 120 -6.79 -22.15 4.97
CA TYR A 120 -7.22 -23.54 5.14
C TYR A 120 -6.89 -24.05 6.53
N PHE A 121 -7.89 -24.59 7.26
CA PHE A 121 -7.69 -25.25 8.54
C PHE A 121 -7.32 -26.71 8.29
N ILE A 122 -6.12 -27.11 8.69
CA ILE A 122 -5.64 -28.48 8.60
C ILE A 122 -6.27 -29.30 9.75
N ASP A 123 -6.30 -28.69 10.94
CA ASP A 123 -6.97 -29.17 12.14
C ASP A 123 -7.44 -27.98 13.00
N GLU A 124 -7.98 -28.22 14.19
CA GLU A 124 -8.49 -27.20 15.11
C GLU A 124 -7.44 -26.21 15.59
N ASN A 125 -6.17 -26.65 15.62
CA ASN A 125 -5.03 -25.90 16.14
C ASN A 125 -4.08 -25.40 15.02
N THR A 126 -4.27 -25.84 13.78
CA THR A 126 -3.34 -25.60 12.69
C THR A 126 -4.06 -25.08 11.46
N TYR A 127 -3.60 -23.95 10.94
CA TYR A 127 -4.05 -23.46 9.65
C TYR A 127 -2.89 -23.03 8.75
N LEU A 128 -3.08 -23.25 7.46
CA LEU A 128 -2.27 -22.70 6.38
C LEU A 128 -2.91 -21.41 5.87
N ARG A 129 -2.11 -20.38 5.68
CA ARG A 129 -2.54 -19.19 4.96
C ARG A 129 -1.55 -18.87 3.85
N SER A 130 -2.06 -18.78 2.63
CA SER A 130 -1.30 -18.40 1.45
C SER A 130 -1.91 -17.15 0.82
N SER A 131 -1.08 -16.29 0.28
CA SER A 131 -1.52 -15.11 -0.47
C SER A 131 -0.62 -14.87 -1.67
N LEU A 132 -1.24 -14.48 -2.76
CA LEU A 132 -0.57 -13.95 -3.94
C LEU A 132 -1.12 -12.55 -4.17
N SER A 133 -0.24 -11.57 -4.25
CA SER A 133 -0.61 -10.17 -4.47
C SER A 133 0.33 -9.51 -5.46
N ALA A 134 -0.18 -8.48 -6.12
CA ALA A 134 0.59 -7.60 -6.99
C ALA A 134 0.40 -6.16 -6.55
N THR A 135 1.46 -5.36 -6.67
CA THR A 135 1.43 -3.92 -6.48
C THR A 135 1.86 -3.22 -7.75
N TYR A 136 1.29 -2.07 -7.99
CA TYR A 136 1.69 -1.16 -9.04
C TYR A 136 1.73 0.26 -8.47
N SER A 137 2.81 0.98 -8.74
CA SER A 137 2.95 2.40 -8.41
C SER A 137 3.54 3.14 -9.59
N LYS A 138 2.94 4.27 -9.94
CA LYS A 138 3.47 5.21 -10.90
C LYS A 138 3.39 6.60 -10.30
N ASP A 139 4.56 7.21 -10.13
CA ASP A 139 4.71 8.58 -9.68
C ASP A 139 5.25 9.39 -10.86
N ARG A 140 4.55 10.45 -11.26
CA ARG A 140 4.97 11.35 -12.32
C ARG A 140 4.93 12.79 -11.83
N ILE A 141 6.04 13.50 -12.05
CA ILE A 141 6.15 14.94 -11.83
C ILE A 141 6.46 15.57 -13.19
N SER A 142 5.65 16.54 -13.59
CA SER A 142 5.87 17.38 -14.77
C SER A 142 6.00 18.82 -14.29
N ALA A 143 7.04 19.53 -14.71
CA ALA A 143 7.30 20.88 -14.28
C ALA A 143 7.55 21.80 -15.49
N ASP A 144 6.95 22.98 -15.44
CA ASP A 144 7.11 24.03 -16.43
C ASP A 144 7.57 25.31 -15.73
N GLN A 145 8.38 26.10 -16.43
CA GLN A 145 8.89 27.39 -15.97
C GLN A 145 8.44 28.49 -16.92
N GLU A 146 7.82 29.53 -16.39
CA GLU A 146 7.48 30.70 -17.18
C GLU A 146 8.68 31.65 -17.38
N THR A 147 8.85 32.09 -18.61
CA THR A 147 9.81 33.14 -18.96
C THR A 147 9.28 34.51 -18.55
N LEU A 148 10.15 35.53 -18.52
CA LEU A 148 9.74 36.89 -18.18
C LEU A 148 8.78 37.51 -19.21
N ASP A 149 8.77 37.01 -20.43
CA ASP A 149 7.85 37.41 -21.50
C ASP A 149 6.53 36.56 -21.52
N GLY A 150 6.40 35.60 -20.62
CA GLY A 150 5.18 34.86 -20.41
C GLY A 150 5.04 33.57 -21.22
N GLN A 151 6.15 33.05 -21.77
CA GLN A 151 6.13 31.73 -22.41
C GLN A 151 6.34 30.64 -21.36
N SER A 152 5.61 29.55 -21.44
CA SER A 152 5.81 28.38 -20.60
C SER A 152 6.75 27.39 -21.28
N ILE A 153 7.84 27.03 -20.61
CA ILE A 153 8.86 26.10 -21.10
C ILE A 153 8.90 24.88 -20.19
N HIS A 154 8.82 23.69 -20.78
CA HIS A 154 8.92 22.44 -20.05
C HIS A 154 10.35 22.22 -19.53
N VAL A 155 10.49 22.08 -18.20
CA VAL A 155 11.79 22.02 -17.50
C VAL A 155 12.00 20.74 -16.70
N GLY A 156 11.00 19.89 -16.60
CA GLY A 156 11.13 18.64 -15.86
C GLY A 156 10.08 17.60 -16.14
N ASP A 157 10.51 16.38 -16.39
CA ASP A 157 9.66 15.17 -16.47
C ASP A 157 10.35 14.04 -15.70
N ILE A 158 9.78 13.71 -14.54
CA ILE A 158 10.27 12.67 -13.66
C ILE A 158 9.20 11.57 -13.61
N GLN A 159 9.57 10.37 -14.03
CA GLN A 159 8.69 9.22 -13.96
C GLN A 159 9.36 8.09 -13.19
N ASN A 160 8.67 7.57 -12.21
CA ASN A 160 9.03 6.36 -11.48
C ASN A 160 7.86 5.38 -11.55
N ARG A 161 8.10 4.22 -12.11
CA ARG A 161 7.14 3.12 -12.21
C ARG A 161 7.69 1.89 -11.52
N LYS A 162 6.90 1.29 -10.63
CA LYS A 162 7.23 0.05 -9.94
C LYS A 162 6.07 -0.92 -10.03
N TRP A 163 6.37 -2.19 -10.14
CA TRP A 163 5.41 -3.24 -9.99
C TRP A 163 6.07 -4.47 -9.36
N ASP A 164 5.42 -5.00 -8.35
CA ASP A 164 5.95 -6.11 -7.57
C ASP A 164 4.90 -7.21 -7.48
N ILE A 165 5.37 -8.45 -7.40
CA ILE A 165 4.54 -9.62 -7.13
C ILE A 165 5.04 -10.26 -5.86
N LEU A 166 4.13 -10.47 -4.92
CA LEU A 166 4.42 -11.09 -3.63
C LEU A 166 3.61 -12.38 -3.46
N PHE A 167 4.32 -13.48 -3.31
CA PHE A 167 3.76 -14.72 -2.76
C PHE A 167 4.19 -14.86 -1.30
N ASN A 168 3.24 -15.15 -0.43
CA ASN A 168 3.49 -15.45 0.98
C ASN A 168 2.68 -16.66 1.41
N SER A 169 3.30 -17.60 2.11
CA SER A 169 2.61 -18.77 2.65
C SER A 169 3.17 -19.11 4.01
N TYR A 170 2.30 -19.33 4.99
CA TYR A 170 2.69 -19.71 6.33
C TYR A 170 1.71 -20.67 6.99
N ILE A 171 2.25 -21.50 7.88
CA ILE A 171 1.51 -22.34 8.81
C ILE A 171 1.51 -21.64 10.15
N ASN A 172 0.35 -21.57 10.78
CA ASN A 172 0.20 -21.16 12.17
C ASN A 172 -0.28 -22.36 12.97
N LYS A 173 0.49 -22.77 13.96
CA LYS A 173 0.18 -23.92 14.81
C LYS A 173 0.15 -23.51 16.27
N LYS A 174 -0.95 -23.82 16.94
CA LYS A 174 -1.11 -23.73 18.37
C LYS A 174 -0.74 -25.11 18.97
N PHE A 175 0.44 -25.20 19.57
CA PHE A 175 0.91 -26.45 20.17
C PHE A 175 0.16 -26.78 21.45
N ASN A 176 -0.15 -25.76 22.24
CA ASN A 176 -0.96 -25.85 23.46
C ASN A 176 -1.53 -24.46 23.81
N SER A 177 -2.17 -24.31 24.98
CA SER A 177 -2.75 -23.05 25.42
C SER A 177 -1.73 -21.91 25.60
N LYS A 178 -0.45 -22.23 25.78
CA LYS A 178 0.62 -21.27 26.06
C LYS A 178 1.60 -21.08 24.91
N HIS A 179 1.57 -21.90 23.85
CA HIS A 179 2.55 -21.85 22.77
C HIS A 179 1.90 -21.86 21.39
N THR A 180 2.13 -20.80 20.65
CA THR A 180 1.75 -20.68 19.23
C THR A 180 2.99 -20.37 18.39
N ASN A 181 3.17 -21.09 17.28
CA ASN A 181 4.22 -20.81 16.31
C ASN A 181 3.63 -20.45 14.96
N ARG A 182 4.31 -19.55 14.26
CA ARG A 182 4.06 -19.21 12.87
C ARG A 182 5.38 -19.33 12.09
N SER A 183 5.39 -20.20 11.08
CA SER A 183 6.52 -20.40 10.20
C SER A 183 6.10 -20.32 8.76
N GLY A 184 6.90 -19.71 7.92
CA GLY A 184 6.53 -19.52 6.52
C GLY A 184 7.63 -18.99 5.64
N ILE A 185 7.25 -18.78 4.38
CA ILE A 185 8.10 -18.25 3.32
C ILE A 185 7.42 -17.08 2.63
N ALA A 186 8.21 -16.16 2.09
CA ALA A 186 7.75 -15.12 1.18
C ALA A 186 8.72 -15.00 0.00
N ILE A 187 8.15 -14.75 -1.18
CA ILE A 187 8.88 -14.50 -2.42
C ILE A 187 8.37 -13.19 -2.98
N THR A 188 9.25 -12.21 -3.13
CA THR A 188 8.91 -10.91 -3.70
C THR A 188 9.70 -10.69 -4.97
N GLY A 189 9.01 -10.62 -6.11
CA GLY A 189 9.58 -10.15 -7.36
C GLY A 189 9.45 -8.63 -7.44
N LEU A 190 10.57 -7.95 -7.59
CA LEU A 190 10.70 -6.49 -7.62
C LEU A 190 10.97 -6.03 -9.04
N ASN A 191 10.29 -4.97 -9.49
CA ASN A 191 10.54 -4.37 -10.80
C ASN A 191 10.43 -2.86 -10.69
N TYR A 192 11.30 -2.15 -11.41
CA TYR A 192 11.27 -0.70 -11.52
C TYR A 192 11.58 -0.23 -12.93
N ASP A 193 11.11 0.97 -13.22
CA ASP A 193 11.37 1.71 -14.46
C ASP A 193 11.42 3.20 -14.10
N LEU A 194 12.58 3.82 -14.31
CA LEU A 194 12.88 5.21 -13.97
C LEU A 194 13.21 5.98 -15.24
N ASP A 195 12.64 7.17 -15.40
CA ASP A 195 13.01 8.13 -16.44
C ASP A 195 12.93 9.54 -15.85
N TYR A 196 14.11 10.15 -15.57
CA TYR A 196 14.25 11.44 -14.94
C TYR A 196 14.97 12.38 -15.89
N LYS A 197 14.25 13.35 -16.44
CA LYS A 197 14.76 14.43 -17.27
C LYS A 197 14.39 15.74 -16.62
N VAL A 198 15.38 16.55 -16.30
CA VAL A 198 15.17 17.86 -15.71
C VAL A 198 16.22 18.84 -16.23
N SER A 199 15.86 20.11 -16.35
CA SER A 199 16.85 21.17 -16.46
C SER A 199 17.48 21.43 -15.09
N PRO A 200 18.75 21.82 -15.01
CA PRO A 200 19.41 22.18 -13.76
C PRO A 200 18.59 23.20 -12.98
N ASN A 201 18.32 22.91 -11.70
CA ASN A 201 17.48 23.71 -10.80
C ASN A 201 16.07 24.00 -11.33
N PHE A 202 15.55 23.17 -12.26
CA PHE A 202 14.30 23.44 -12.97
C PHE A 202 14.27 24.84 -13.63
N GLY A 203 15.43 25.34 -14.07
CA GLY A 203 15.58 26.65 -14.65
C GLY A 203 15.58 26.62 -16.18
N LEU A 204 15.64 27.83 -16.77
CA LEU A 204 15.65 28.03 -18.21
C LEU A 204 17.09 28.15 -18.81
N ASP A 205 18.11 28.23 -17.94
CA ASP A 205 19.48 28.50 -18.34
C ASP A 205 20.13 27.39 -19.16
N ARG A 206 19.60 26.17 -19.00
CA ARG A 206 20.06 24.98 -19.71
C ARG A 206 18.89 24.09 -20.15
N PRO A 207 19.06 23.36 -21.25
CA PRO A 207 18.04 22.37 -21.65
C PRO A 207 17.89 21.24 -20.62
N MET A 208 16.81 20.51 -20.70
CA MET A 208 16.62 19.31 -19.90
C MET A 208 17.69 18.26 -20.23
N GLU A 209 18.29 17.71 -19.20
CA GLU A 209 19.27 16.64 -19.27
C GLU A 209 18.69 15.35 -18.69
N GLN A 210 19.14 14.22 -19.22
CA GLN A 210 18.78 12.89 -18.69
C GLN A 210 19.58 12.64 -17.41
N ILE A 211 18.98 12.85 -16.24
CA ILE A 211 19.64 12.63 -14.94
C ILE A 211 19.74 11.14 -14.62
N SER A 212 18.66 10.40 -14.86
CA SER A 212 18.62 8.96 -14.63
C SER A 212 17.64 8.30 -15.58
N LYS A 213 18.04 7.19 -16.16
CA LYS A 213 17.17 6.31 -16.94
C LYS A 213 17.59 4.88 -16.73
N GLY A 214 16.64 4.04 -16.37
CA GLY A 214 16.92 2.63 -16.17
C GLY A 214 15.70 1.84 -15.77
N ASN A 215 15.78 0.55 -16.04
CA ASN A 215 14.82 -0.42 -15.54
C ASN A 215 15.56 -1.61 -14.97
N GLY A 216 14.94 -2.32 -14.06
CA GLY A 216 15.56 -3.47 -13.45
C GLY A 216 14.54 -4.40 -12.81
N LYS A 217 15.02 -5.62 -12.57
CA LYS A 217 14.26 -6.68 -11.89
C LYS A 217 15.14 -7.30 -10.84
N SER A 218 14.55 -7.67 -9.72
CA SER A 218 15.22 -8.43 -8.68
C SER A 218 14.22 -9.27 -7.92
N MET A 219 14.71 -10.08 -6.98
CA MET A 219 13.89 -10.95 -6.15
C MET A 219 14.41 -10.97 -4.72
N VAL A 220 13.47 -11.00 -3.78
CA VAL A 220 13.76 -11.27 -2.37
C VAL A 220 13.08 -12.58 -1.99
N LEU A 221 13.86 -13.51 -1.48
CA LEU A 221 13.37 -14.74 -0.85
C LEU A 221 13.46 -14.57 0.67
N SER A 222 12.43 -14.93 1.39
CA SER A 222 12.41 -14.84 2.84
C SER A 222 11.83 -16.12 3.44
N ALA A 223 12.42 -16.57 4.55
CA ALA A 223 11.84 -17.59 5.40
C ALA A 223 11.86 -17.11 6.85
N PHE A 224 10.84 -17.47 7.61
CA PHE A 224 10.73 -17.06 8.99
C PHE A 224 10.08 -18.11 9.87
N SER A 225 10.43 -18.07 11.14
CA SER A 225 9.74 -18.80 12.19
C SER A 225 9.64 -17.91 13.43
N SER A 226 8.48 -17.85 14.04
CA SER A 226 8.23 -17.05 15.23
C SER A 226 7.30 -17.79 16.18
N SER A 227 7.69 -17.86 17.43
CA SER A 227 6.93 -18.46 18.53
C SER A 227 6.52 -17.41 19.53
N VAL A 228 5.28 -17.47 19.97
CA VAL A 228 4.75 -16.73 21.12
C VAL A 228 4.51 -17.74 22.24
N ILE A 229 5.09 -17.49 23.41
CA ILE A 229 5.08 -18.40 24.55
C ILE A 229 4.62 -17.62 25.78
N ASP A 230 3.51 -18.00 26.36
CA ASP A 230 3.03 -17.49 27.65
C ASP A 230 3.76 -18.23 28.77
N ILE A 231 4.82 -17.62 29.29
CA ILE A 231 5.67 -18.17 30.34
C ILE A 231 4.86 -18.22 31.66
N SER A 232 4.12 -17.16 31.95
CA SER A 232 3.22 -17.05 33.09
C SER A 232 2.00 -16.20 32.73
N HIS A 233 1.06 -16.01 33.66
CA HIS A 233 -0.07 -15.09 33.47
C HIS A 233 0.36 -13.64 33.24
N HIS A 234 1.57 -13.28 33.64
CA HIS A 234 2.07 -11.92 33.58
C HIS A 234 3.22 -11.74 32.57
N VAL A 235 3.72 -12.83 31.96
CA VAL A 235 4.89 -12.78 31.10
C VAL A 235 4.67 -13.57 29.83
N THR A 236 4.75 -12.89 28.69
CA THR A 236 4.72 -13.49 27.36
C THR A 236 6.04 -13.20 26.63
N ALA A 237 6.69 -14.23 26.13
CA ALA A 237 7.87 -14.13 25.28
C ALA A 237 7.52 -14.33 23.82
N SER A 238 8.10 -13.52 22.95
CA SER A 238 8.07 -13.70 21.49
C SER A 238 9.49 -13.91 21.00
N ILE A 239 9.74 -15.05 20.38
CA ILE A 239 11.06 -15.43 19.86
C ILE A 239 10.90 -15.75 18.38
N GLY A 240 11.74 -15.15 17.55
CA GLY A 240 11.65 -15.35 16.10
C GLY A 240 13.01 -15.25 15.42
N ILE A 241 13.05 -15.81 14.23
CA ILE A 241 14.16 -15.66 13.29
C ILE A 241 13.57 -15.42 11.89
N THR A 242 14.17 -14.49 11.16
CA THR A 242 13.89 -14.28 9.74
C THR A 242 15.21 -14.37 9.00
N THR A 243 15.22 -15.07 7.89
CA THR A 243 16.33 -15.06 6.94
C THR A 243 15.84 -14.54 5.60
N GLN A 244 16.68 -13.76 4.93
CA GLN A 244 16.38 -13.19 3.62
C GLN A 244 17.58 -13.36 2.69
N TYR A 245 17.26 -13.60 1.43
CA TYR A 245 18.21 -13.57 0.32
C TYR A 245 17.77 -12.53 -0.69
N PHE A 246 18.63 -11.57 -1.02
CA PHE A 246 18.39 -10.56 -2.02
C PHE A 246 19.18 -10.86 -3.29
N ALA A 247 18.48 -11.24 -4.35
CA ALA A 247 19.09 -11.75 -5.57
C ALA A 247 19.91 -10.70 -6.35
N LEU A 248 19.67 -9.38 -6.13
CA LEU A 248 20.40 -8.33 -6.85
C LEU A 248 21.90 -8.29 -6.50
N ASN A 249 22.23 -8.52 -5.24
CA ASN A 249 23.60 -8.46 -4.72
C ASN A 249 24.05 -9.77 -4.07
N GLU A 250 23.22 -10.83 -4.21
CA GLU A 250 23.47 -12.18 -3.69
C GLU A 250 23.73 -12.25 -2.17
N ASN A 251 23.23 -11.24 -1.45
CA ASN A 251 23.44 -11.16 -0.02
C ASN A 251 22.36 -11.86 0.79
N TRP A 252 22.81 -12.44 1.91
CA TRP A 252 21.96 -13.03 2.93
C TRP A 252 21.91 -12.15 4.18
N SER A 253 20.74 -12.10 4.81
CA SER A 253 20.59 -11.59 6.17
C SER A 253 19.93 -12.62 7.06
N VAL A 254 20.30 -12.61 8.35
CA VAL A 254 19.66 -13.40 9.41
C VAL A 254 19.32 -12.46 10.54
N GLU A 255 18.05 -12.38 10.88
CA GLU A 255 17.51 -11.42 11.84
C GLU A 255 16.83 -12.17 13.00
N PRO A 256 17.52 -12.43 14.11
CA PRO A 256 16.88 -12.92 15.33
C PRO A 256 16.05 -11.80 15.97
N ARG A 257 14.94 -12.18 16.57
CA ARG A 257 14.02 -11.26 17.26
C ARG A 257 13.63 -11.86 18.59
N LEU A 258 13.69 -11.04 19.63
CA LEU A 258 13.24 -11.37 20.98
C LEU A 258 12.42 -10.19 21.51
N ALA A 259 11.24 -10.48 22.04
CA ALA A 259 10.44 -9.52 22.78
C ALA A 259 9.87 -10.19 24.03
N LEU A 260 9.81 -9.46 25.13
CA LEU A 260 9.16 -9.85 26.35
C LEU A 260 8.07 -8.83 26.66
N LYS A 261 6.89 -9.31 26.93
CA LYS A 261 5.78 -8.52 27.42
C LYS A 261 5.58 -8.89 28.88
N TRP A 262 5.59 -7.89 29.76
CA TRP A 262 5.34 -8.05 31.19
C TRP A 262 4.12 -7.23 31.61
N GLU A 263 3.15 -7.87 32.23
CA GLU A 263 1.93 -7.29 32.74
C GLU A 263 1.84 -7.53 34.26
N PRO A 264 2.53 -6.70 35.10
CA PRO A 264 2.57 -6.91 36.54
C PRO A 264 1.20 -6.75 37.22
N VAL A 265 0.33 -5.94 36.63
CA VAL A 265 -1.06 -5.68 37.10
C VAL A 265 -1.94 -5.55 35.88
N ASP A 266 -3.22 -5.91 36.00
CA ASP A 266 -4.19 -5.79 34.94
C ASP A 266 -4.22 -4.37 34.34
N ASN A 267 -4.20 -4.26 33.03
CA ASN A 267 -4.17 -3.03 32.22
C ASN A 267 -2.86 -2.21 32.26
N HIS A 268 -1.75 -2.74 32.79
CA HIS A 268 -0.41 -2.15 32.70
C HIS A 268 0.55 -3.12 32.01
N SER A 269 1.01 -2.78 30.81
CA SER A 269 1.97 -3.62 30.04
C SER A 269 3.26 -2.85 29.74
N PHE A 270 4.38 -3.54 29.84
CA PHE A 270 5.73 -3.08 29.51
C PHE A 270 6.38 -3.98 28.44
#